data_0cfc42dfd80721d30def7fe48c6bcaf3
#
_entry.id   0cfc42dfd80721d30def7fe48c6bcaf3
#
_cell.length_a   1.000
_cell.length_b   1.000
_cell.length_c   1.000
_cell.angle_alpha   90.00
_cell.angle_beta   90.00
_cell.angle_gamma   90.00
#
_symmetry.space_group_name_H-M   'P 1'
#
loop_
_entity.id
_entity.type
_entity.pdbx_description
1 polymer ?
#
loop_
_entity_poly.entity_id
_entity_poly.type
_entity_poly.pdbx_seq_one_letter_code
_entity_poly.pdbx_strand_id
1 'polypeptide(L)' 'MNILILGSGGREYSIGLALKNEKSHNLYFMPGNGATSDLGKNINITDYEKLAIFAKENSIDLTIVG' A
#
# COMPACT_ATOMS: atom_id res chain seq x y z
N MET A 1 2.64 2.17 11.62
CA MET A 1 2.67 0.86 10.94
C MET A 1 3.06 1.02 9.48
N ASN A 2 3.67 0.02 8.93
CA ASN A 2 3.90 -0.08 7.49
C ASN A 2 2.78 -0.92 6.90
N ILE A 3 1.97 -0.33 6.05
CA ILE A 3 0.75 -0.95 5.52
C ILE A 3 0.83 -1.05 4.01
N LEU A 4 0.59 -2.25 3.49
CA LEU A 4 0.53 -2.51 2.07
C LEU A 4 -0.93 -2.69 1.65
N ILE A 5 -1.36 -1.93 0.66
CA ILE A 5 -2.73 -1.99 0.13
C ILE A 5 -2.67 -2.52 -1.30
N LEU A 6 -3.32 -3.65 -1.55
CA LEU A 6 -3.34 -4.28 -2.87
C LEU A 6 -4.52 -3.78 -3.67
N GLY A 7 -4.24 -3.22 -4.83
CA GLY A 7 -5.24 -2.72 -5.76
C GLY A 7 -4.90 -1.36 -6.31
N SER A 8 -5.72 -0.87 -7.22
CA SER A 8 -5.49 0.41 -7.92
C SER A 8 -6.75 1.26 -8.08
N GLY A 9 -7.86 0.85 -7.49
CA GLY A 9 -9.14 1.53 -7.66
C GLY A 9 -9.41 2.59 -6.60
N GLY A 10 -10.60 3.20 -6.69
CA GLY A 10 -11.01 4.24 -5.76
C GLY A 10 -11.16 3.76 -4.32
N ARG A 11 -11.50 2.47 -4.14
CA ARG A 11 -11.61 1.88 -2.80
C ARG A 11 -10.27 1.90 -2.08
N GLU A 12 -9.20 1.57 -2.77
CA GLU A 12 -7.85 1.56 -2.22
C GLU A 12 -7.43 2.97 -1.85
N TYR A 13 -7.78 3.95 -2.66
CA TYR A 13 -7.54 5.35 -2.34
C TYR A 13 -8.28 5.77 -1.07
N SER A 14 -9.56 5.40 -0.96
CA SER A 14 -10.38 5.74 0.22
C SER A 14 -9.83 5.11 1.49
N ILE A 15 -9.39 3.86 1.42
CA ILE A 15 -8.77 3.17 2.55
C ILE A 15 -7.48 3.91 2.96
N GLY A 16 -6.64 4.23 1.98
CA GLY A 16 -5.39 4.94 2.23
C GLY A 16 -5.61 6.31 2.84
N LEU A 17 -6.61 7.04 2.37
CA LEU A 17 -6.93 8.35 2.90
C LEU A 17 -7.37 8.27 4.36
N ALA A 18 -8.21 7.30 4.70
CA ALA A 18 -8.66 7.10 6.07
C ALA A 18 -7.48 6.77 7.00
N LEU A 19 -6.56 5.91 6.55
CA LEU A 19 -5.38 5.52 7.32
C LEU A 19 -4.42 6.70 7.49
N LYS A 20 -4.27 7.52 6.47
CA LYS A 20 -3.38 8.68 6.52
C LYS A 20 -3.86 9.73 7.52
N ASN A 21 -5.16 9.85 7.70
CA ASN A 21 -5.74 10.78 8.66
C ASN A 21 -5.59 10.32 10.12
N GLU A 22 -5.24 9.08 10.33
CA GLU A 22 -4.88 8.59 11.66
C GLU A 22 -3.41 8.92 11.91
N LYS A 23 -2.79 8.27 12.86
CA LYS A 23 -1.38 8.53 13.16
C LYS A 23 -0.47 8.06 12.03
N SER A 24 0.79 8.44 12.12
CA SER A 24 1.83 8.18 11.13
C SER A 24 1.91 6.73 10.68
N HIS A 25 1.28 6.42 9.56
CA HIS A 25 1.43 5.15 8.88
C HIS A 25 2.23 5.37 7.61
N ASN A 26 3.09 4.43 7.28
CA ASN A 26 3.74 4.40 5.97
C ASN A 26 2.90 3.52 5.06
N LEU A 27 2.37 4.11 3.99
CA LEU A 27 1.47 3.43 3.09
C LEU A 27 2.17 3.05 1.80
N TYR A 28 1.91 1.83 1.36
CA TYR A 28 2.40 1.30 0.09
C TYR A 28 1.19 0.77 -0.69
N PHE A 29 1.14 1.06 -1.97
CA PHE A 29 0.03 0.61 -2.83
C PHE A 29 0.59 -0.22 -3.97
N MET A 30 0.00 -1.36 -4.26
CA MET A 30 0.45 -2.24 -5.33
C MET A 30 -0.73 -2.62 -6.22
N PRO A 31 -0.78 -2.15 -7.44
CA PRO A 31 0.13 -1.20 -8.07
C PRO A 31 -0.17 0.26 -7.72
N GLY A 32 -1.33 0.56 -7.16
CA GLY A 32 -1.77 1.92 -6.90
C GLY A 32 -2.20 2.66 -8.18
N ASN A 33 -2.38 3.96 -8.05
CA ASN A 33 -2.72 4.84 -9.18
C ASN A 33 -2.16 6.25 -8.93
N GLY A 34 -2.48 7.20 -9.80
CA GLY A 34 -1.98 8.57 -9.65
C GLY A 34 -2.42 9.25 -8.37
N ALA A 35 -3.65 8.97 -7.89
CA ALA A 35 -4.16 9.54 -6.65
C ALA A 35 -3.48 8.93 -5.42
N THR A 36 -3.24 7.60 -5.41
CA THR A 36 -2.60 6.94 -4.28
C THR A 36 -1.14 7.37 -4.11
N SER A 37 -0.48 7.85 -5.15
CA SER A 37 0.89 8.35 -5.05
C SER A 37 1.02 9.56 -4.12
N ASP A 38 -0.08 10.28 -3.89
CA ASP A 38 -0.10 11.40 -2.95
C ASP A 38 -0.21 10.95 -1.49
N LEU A 39 -0.66 9.73 -1.26
CA LEU A 39 -0.85 9.19 0.08
C LEU A 39 0.32 8.34 0.54
N GLY A 40 1.03 7.71 -0.38
CA GLY A 40 2.12 6.82 -0.06
C GLY A 40 2.90 6.44 -1.31
N LYS A 41 3.52 5.28 -1.29
CA LYS A 41 4.39 4.83 -2.37
C LYS A 41 3.71 3.74 -3.20
N ASN A 42 3.61 3.97 -4.50
CA ASN A 42 3.12 2.96 -5.44
C ASN A 42 4.25 1.98 -5.77
N ILE A 43 3.91 0.69 -5.76
CA ILE A 43 4.88 -0.39 -5.99
C ILE A 43 4.45 -1.17 -7.23
N ASN A 44 5.35 -1.34 -8.17
CA ASN A 44 5.08 -2.09 -9.38
C ASN A 44 5.66 -3.51 -9.28
N ILE A 45 5.01 -4.36 -8.50
CA ILE A 45 5.38 -5.76 -8.33
C ILE A 45 4.20 -6.62 -8.76
N THR A 46 4.43 -7.59 -9.64
CA THR A 46 3.39 -8.46 -10.16
C THR A 46 3.57 -9.93 -9.77
N ASP A 47 4.68 -10.25 -9.12
CA ASP A 47 5.06 -11.61 -8.74
C ASP A 47 4.93 -11.77 -7.22
N TYR A 48 4.20 -12.78 -6.78
CA TYR A 48 3.98 -13.02 -5.35
C TYR A 48 5.27 -13.28 -4.57
N GLU A 49 6.25 -13.93 -5.20
CA GLU A 49 7.53 -14.16 -4.53
C GLU A 49 8.25 -12.85 -4.25
N LYS A 50 8.27 -11.96 -5.22
CA LYS A 50 8.87 -10.62 -5.05
C LYS A 50 8.08 -9.78 -4.06
N LEU A 51 6.76 -9.93 -4.04
CA LEU A 51 5.92 -9.24 -3.09
C LEU A 51 6.23 -9.68 -1.65
N ALA A 52 6.40 -10.99 -1.43
CA ALA A 52 6.76 -11.51 -0.11
C ALA A 52 8.12 -10.97 0.35
N ILE A 53 9.09 -10.90 -0.55
CA ILE A 53 10.40 -10.32 -0.27
C ILE A 53 10.26 -8.84 0.07
N PHE A 54 9.50 -8.10 -0.71
CA PHE A 54 9.26 -6.68 -0.47
C PHE A 54 8.63 -6.45 0.92
N ALA A 55 7.61 -7.23 1.26
CA ALA A 55 6.94 -7.11 2.54
C ALA A 55 7.89 -7.36 3.71
N LYS A 56 8.78 -8.34 3.57
CA LYS A 56 9.77 -8.65 4.58
C LYS A 56 10.82 -7.54 4.70
N GLU A 57 11.35 -7.09 3.57
CA GLU A 57 12.41 -6.07 3.55
C GLU A 57 11.92 -4.72 4.05
N ASN A 58 10.66 -4.41 3.86
CA ASN A 58 10.07 -3.14 4.26
C ASN A 58 9.28 -3.24 5.57
N SER A 59 9.37 -4.37 6.25
CA SER A 59 8.71 -4.58 7.54
C SER A 59 7.22 -4.27 7.50
N ILE A 60 6.53 -4.80 6.49
CA ILE A 60 5.09 -4.59 6.35
C ILE A 60 4.35 -5.25 7.52
N ASP A 61 3.59 -4.46 8.26
CA ASP A 61 2.85 -4.92 9.43
C ASP A 61 1.46 -5.43 9.08
N LEU A 62 0.85 -4.89 8.02
CA LEU A 62 -0.52 -5.22 7.63
C LEU A 62 -0.65 -5.13 6.13
N THR A 63 -1.33 -6.11 5.52
CA THR A 63 -1.67 -6.09 4.10
C THR A 63 -3.18 -6.09 3.95
N ILE A 64 -3.70 -5.12 3.20
CA ILE A 64 -5.13 -4.98 2.94
C ILE A 64 -5.39 -5.28 1.47
N VAL A 65 -6.35 -6.14 1.20
CA VAL A 65 -6.79 -6.46 -0.17
C VAL A 65 -8.05 -5.67 -0.46
N GLY A 66 -7.95 -4.82 -1.46
CA GLY A 66 -9.06 -3.98 -1.89
C GLY A 66 -10.07 -4.67 -2.78
#